data_7a8d67e7f08d643ab55fcf96a9e9e52d
#
_entry.id   7a8d67e7f08d643ab55fcf96a9e9e52d
#
_cell.length_a   1.000
_cell.length_b   1.000
_cell.length_c   1.000
_cell.angle_alpha   90.00
_cell.angle_beta   90.00
_cell.angle_gamma   90.00
#
_symmetry.space_group_name_H-M   'P 1'
#
loop_
_entity.id
_entity.type
_entity.pdbx_description
1 polymer ?
#
loop_
_entity_poly.entity_id
_entity_poly.type
_entity_poly.pdbx_seq_one_letter_code
_entity_poly.pdbx_strand_id
1 'polypeptide(L)'
;MEITLGTRTADTVRIYFEKSQHPEIQKFLPQKAQSVEEALEDYEKTLLPNATSYGRTILADGHYVGDIWSYCIDPEDEPNCMVSFCIFETSYRSKGIATTALNMFLALIREKYGVNTVGAFTFSHNHASLNVLQKNGFSIIEEFEEDGVLSKYLQFSY
;
A
#
# COMPACT_ATOMS: atom_id res chain seq x y z
N MET A 1 8.73 13.55 14.33
CA MET A 1 9.14 12.94 13.06
C MET A 1 8.18 13.38 11.97
N GLU A 2 8.68 13.96 10.92
CA GLU A 2 7.85 14.42 9.80
C GLU A 2 7.67 13.30 8.78
N ILE A 3 6.43 12.96 8.47
CA ILE A 3 6.08 11.98 7.46
C ILE A 3 5.60 12.72 6.21
N THR A 4 6.18 12.39 5.06
CA THR A 4 5.77 12.93 3.77
C THR A 4 5.61 11.80 2.75
N LEU A 5 4.82 12.05 1.71
CA LEU A 5 4.66 11.15 0.59
C LEU A 5 5.38 11.73 -0.61
N GLY A 6 6.31 10.96 -1.16
CA GLY A 6 7.12 11.38 -2.30
C GLY A 6 6.68 10.73 -3.60
N THR A 7 7.21 11.25 -4.71
CA THR A 7 6.96 10.71 -6.04
C THR A 7 7.79 9.44 -6.26
N ARG A 8 7.19 8.42 -6.83
CA ARG A 8 7.92 7.24 -7.29
C ARG A 8 8.75 7.57 -8.53
N THR A 9 9.92 6.97 -8.60
CA THR A 9 10.82 7.05 -9.77
C THR A 9 11.32 5.64 -10.09
N ALA A 10 11.97 5.46 -11.23
CA ALA A 10 12.61 4.19 -11.56
C ALA A 10 13.60 3.78 -10.46
N ASP A 11 14.35 4.74 -9.92
CA ASP A 11 15.32 4.45 -8.85
C ASP A 11 14.65 3.99 -7.56
N THR A 12 13.58 4.65 -7.13
CA THR A 12 12.86 4.21 -5.91
C THR A 12 12.20 2.85 -6.10
N VAL A 13 11.71 2.53 -7.31
CA VAL A 13 11.16 1.21 -7.62
C VAL A 13 12.23 0.13 -7.48
N ARG A 14 13.45 0.38 -7.96
CA ARG A 14 14.57 -0.56 -7.80
C ARG A 14 14.93 -0.75 -6.33
N ILE A 15 14.99 0.33 -5.57
CA ILE A 15 15.28 0.28 -4.13
C ILE A 15 14.20 -0.53 -3.40
N TYR A 16 12.94 -0.26 -3.68
CA TYR A 16 11.84 -1.00 -3.07
C TYR A 16 11.91 -2.48 -3.39
N PHE A 17 12.15 -2.83 -4.66
CA PHE A 17 12.28 -4.23 -5.06
C PHE A 17 13.40 -4.92 -4.26
N GLU A 18 14.57 -4.30 -4.18
CA GLU A 18 15.72 -4.85 -3.44
C GLU A 18 15.41 -5.02 -1.94
N LYS A 19 14.89 -3.97 -1.31
CA LYS A 19 14.59 -3.98 0.13
C LYS A 19 13.47 -4.97 0.48
N SER A 20 12.48 -5.10 -0.37
CA SER A 20 11.34 -6.00 -0.14
C SER A 20 11.69 -7.48 -0.32
N GLN A 21 12.89 -7.83 -0.79
CA GLN A 21 13.35 -9.22 -0.86
C GLN A 21 13.70 -9.79 0.52
N HIS A 22 13.85 -8.96 1.54
CA HIS A 22 14.16 -9.41 2.90
C HIS A 22 13.08 -10.38 3.41
N PRO A 23 13.46 -11.55 4.00
CA PRO A 23 12.49 -12.56 4.45
C PRO A 23 11.40 -12.04 5.38
N GLU A 24 11.73 -11.11 6.27
CA GLU A 24 10.77 -10.49 7.19
C GLU A 24 9.68 -9.69 6.47
N ILE A 25 9.96 -9.23 5.26
CA ILE A 25 9.01 -8.48 4.45
C ILE A 25 8.24 -9.43 3.54
N GLN A 26 8.92 -10.39 2.93
CA GLN A 26 8.32 -11.36 2.01
C GLN A 26 7.14 -12.11 2.64
N LYS A 27 7.23 -12.45 3.91
CA LYS A 27 6.17 -13.22 4.58
C LYS A 27 4.83 -12.49 4.70
N PHE A 28 4.82 -11.16 4.54
CA PHE A 28 3.61 -10.33 4.63
C PHE A 28 3.14 -9.78 3.28
N LEU A 29 3.85 -10.07 2.19
CA LEU A 29 3.47 -9.61 0.86
C LEU A 29 2.70 -10.71 0.12
N PRO A 30 1.39 -10.55 -0.11
CA PRO A 30 0.59 -11.54 -0.83
C PRO A 30 0.92 -11.61 -2.32
N GLN A 31 1.31 -10.47 -2.90
CA GLN A 31 1.71 -10.37 -4.30
C GLN A 31 2.98 -9.54 -4.40
N LYS A 32 3.89 -9.97 -5.26
CA LYS A 32 5.19 -9.33 -5.43
C LYS A 32 5.73 -9.58 -6.82
N ALA A 33 6.50 -8.62 -7.33
CA ALA A 33 7.21 -8.78 -8.59
C ALA A 33 8.26 -9.89 -8.47
N GLN A 34 8.44 -10.64 -9.54
CA GLN A 34 9.40 -11.74 -9.59
C GLN A 34 10.81 -11.26 -9.97
N SER A 35 10.90 -10.08 -10.57
CA SER A 35 12.17 -9.49 -11.01
C SER A 35 12.09 -7.97 -10.97
N VAL A 36 13.25 -7.31 -10.98
CA VAL A 36 13.30 -5.86 -11.06
C VAL A 36 12.72 -5.36 -12.38
N GLU A 37 12.89 -6.11 -13.46
CA GLU A 37 12.33 -5.79 -14.77
C GLU A 37 10.80 -5.76 -14.72
N GLU A 38 10.18 -6.76 -14.08
CA GLU A 38 8.73 -6.80 -13.89
C GLU A 38 8.25 -5.62 -13.04
N ALA A 39 8.97 -5.31 -11.95
CA ALA A 39 8.63 -4.16 -11.09
C ALA A 39 8.68 -2.85 -11.87
N LEU A 40 9.69 -2.66 -12.73
CA LEU A 40 9.81 -1.47 -13.56
C LEU A 40 8.71 -1.39 -14.62
N GLU A 41 8.34 -2.51 -15.23
CA GLU A 41 7.23 -2.56 -16.18
C GLU A 41 5.91 -2.16 -15.51
N ASP A 42 5.66 -2.69 -14.32
CA ASP A 42 4.45 -2.34 -13.54
C ASP A 42 4.44 -0.86 -13.20
N TYR A 43 5.59 -0.32 -12.82
CA TYR A 43 5.74 1.11 -12.54
C TYR A 43 5.41 1.95 -13.79
N GLU A 44 5.94 1.59 -14.95
CA GLU A 44 5.70 2.31 -16.21
C GLU A 44 4.21 2.35 -16.57
N LYS A 45 3.48 1.27 -16.30
CA LYS A 45 2.03 1.22 -16.50
C LYS A 45 1.29 2.24 -15.64
N THR A 46 1.81 2.57 -14.47
CA THR A 46 1.18 3.58 -13.61
C THR A 46 1.29 5.01 -14.15
N LEU A 47 2.17 5.23 -15.13
CA LEU A 47 2.37 6.54 -15.75
C LEU A 47 1.43 6.79 -16.94
N LEU A 48 0.67 5.78 -17.37
CA LEU A 48 -0.27 5.89 -18.46
C LEU A 48 -1.54 6.66 -18.04
N PRO A 49 -2.21 7.36 -18.98
CA PRO A 49 -3.40 8.15 -18.65
C PRO A 49 -4.55 7.36 -18.01
N ASN A 50 -4.70 6.08 -18.40
CA ASN A 50 -5.77 5.22 -17.89
C ASN A 50 -5.26 4.21 -16.86
N ALA A 51 -4.18 4.55 -16.15
CA ALA A 51 -3.62 3.67 -15.14
C ALA A 51 -4.63 3.35 -14.04
N THR A 52 -4.66 2.08 -13.63
CA THR A 52 -5.52 1.60 -12.54
C THR A 52 -4.75 1.43 -11.24
N SER A 53 -3.50 1.88 -11.22
CA SER A 53 -2.62 1.84 -10.05
C SER A 53 -1.92 3.18 -9.87
N TYR A 54 -1.67 3.53 -8.61
CA TYR A 54 -1.06 4.81 -8.26
C TYR A 54 -0.30 4.64 -6.95
N GLY A 55 0.94 5.04 -6.91
CA GLY A 55 1.77 4.84 -5.72
C GLY A 55 2.60 6.06 -5.34
N ARG A 56 3.02 6.06 -4.08
CA ARG A 56 3.90 7.08 -3.51
C ARG A 56 4.96 6.42 -2.62
N THR A 57 6.08 7.09 -2.47
CA THR A 57 7.07 6.72 -1.48
C THR A 57 6.68 7.30 -0.12
N ILE A 58 7.08 6.62 0.95
CA ILE A 58 6.90 7.11 2.32
C ILE A 58 8.26 7.58 2.83
N LEU A 59 8.33 8.84 3.24
CA LEU A 59 9.54 9.45 3.76
C LEU A 59 9.34 9.82 5.23
N ALA A 60 10.30 9.47 6.06
CA ALA A 60 10.36 9.85 7.47
C ALA A 60 11.56 10.76 7.65
N ASP A 61 11.33 12.03 7.97
CA ASP A 61 12.37 13.07 8.04
C ASP A 61 13.23 13.10 6.77
N GLY A 62 12.59 12.91 5.60
CA GLY A 62 13.26 12.88 4.31
C GLY A 62 13.93 11.55 3.95
N HIS A 63 13.91 10.56 4.85
CA HIS A 63 14.50 9.25 4.61
C HIS A 63 13.46 8.27 4.02
N TYR A 64 13.79 7.61 2.92
CA TYR A 64 12.89 6.66 2.25
C TYR A 64 12.77 5.37 3.04
N VAL A 65 11.56 5.09 3.56
CA VAL A 65 11.33 3.96 4.49
C VAL A 65 10.30 2.96 4.01
N GLY A 66 9.52 3.29 3.00
CA GLY A 66 8.47 2.39 2.52
C GLY A 66 7.71 2.94 1.33
N ASP A 67 6.73 2.17 0.87
CA ASP A 67 5.83 2.55 -0.20
C ASP A 67 4.38 2.37 0.23
N ILE A 68 3.50 3.16 -0.39
CA ILE A 68 2.06 3.03 -0.28
C ILE A 68 1.46 3.18 -1.67
N TRP A 69 0.49 2.33 -2.02
CA TRP A 69 -0.10 2.35 -3.36
C TRP A 69 -1.55 1.92 -3.35
N SER A 70 -2.28 2.40 -4.34
CA SER A 70 -3.63 1.94 -4.67
C SER A 70 -3.58 1.17 -5.98
N TYR A 71 -4.51 0.23 -6.11
CA TYR A 71 -4.65 -0.61 -7.30
C TYR A 71 -6.11 -0.94 -7.53
N CYS A 72 -6.44 -1.52 -8.67
CA CYS A 72 -7.82 -1.77 -9.06
C CYS A 72 -8.68 -0.51 -8.96
N ILE A 73 -8.11 0.63 -9.37
CA ILE A 73 -8.81 1.92 -9.31
C ILE A 73 -9.92 1.89 -10.37
N ASP A 74 -11.16 2.04 -9.92
CA ASP A 74 -12.34 2.13 -10.78
C ASP A 74 -13.05 3.45 -10.47
N PRO A 75 -12.97 4.44 -11.38
CA PRO A 75 -13.58 5.75 -11.17
C PRO A 75 -15.04 5.83 -11.60
N GLU A 76 -15.59 4.76 -12.17
CA GLU A 76 -16.94 4.73 -12.70
C GLU A 76 -17.96 4.13 -11.72
N ASP A 77 -19.26 4.44 -11.89
CA ASP A 77 -20.39 3.96 -11.08
C ASP A 77 -20.22 4.23 -9.59
N GLU A 78 -19.68 3.28 -8.85
CA GLU A 78 -19.34 3.43 -7.44
C GLU A 78 -17.81 3.52 -7.32
N PRO A 79 -17.21 4.72 -7.44
CA PRO A 79 -15.77 4.85 -7.49
C PRO A 79 -15.08 4.22 -6.28
N ASN A 80 -14.16 3.31 -6.55
CA ASN A 80 -13.48 2.54 -5.50
C ASN A 80 -12.05 2.17 -5.91
N CYS A 81 -11.27 1.75 -4.96
CA CYS A 81 -9.94 1.18 -5.19
C CYS A 81 -9.53 0.30 -4.02
N MET A 82 -8.40 -0.37 -4.20
CA MET A 82 -7.72 -1.10 -3.15
C MET A 82 -6.47 -0.33 -2.72
N VAL A 83 -5.99 -0.58 -1.53
CA VAL A 83 -4.76 0.04 -1.00
C VAL A 83 -3.86 -1.01 -0.36
N SER A 84 -2.57 -0.79 -0.49
CA SER A 84 -1.56 -1.59 0.20
C SER A 84 -0.37 -0.71 0.58
N PHE A 85 0.42 -1.15 1.55
CA PHE A 85 1.58 -0.40 2.01
C PHE A 85 2.60 -1.34 2.63
N CYS A 86 3.85 -0.90 2.65
CA CYS A 86 4.94 -1.66 3.24
C CYS A 86 6.03 -0.72 3.76
N ILE A 87 6.38 -0.84 5.03
CA ILE A 87 7.57 -0.21 5.60
C ILE A 87 8.69 -1.24 5.53
N PHE A 88 9.65 -1.03 4.64
CA PHE A 88 10.75 -1.99 4.45
C PHE A 88 11.94 -1.75 5.39
N GLU A 89 12.04 -0.57 5.99
CA GLU A 89 13.07 -0.28 7.00
C GLU A 89 12.56 -0.71 8.37
N THR A 90 13.05 -1.85 8.84
CA THR A 90 12.56 -2.48 10.09
C THR A 90 12.74 -1.60 11.32
N SER A 91 13.79 -0.77 11.35
CA SER A 91 14.04 0.18 12.44
C SER A 91 12.98 1.29 12.56
N TYR A 92 12.18 1.49 11.51
CA TYR A 92 11.10 2.48 11.48
C TYR A 92 9.73 1.89 11.75
N ARG A 93 9.64 0.59 12.02
CA ARG A 93 8.36 -0.06 12.34
C ARG A 93 7.89 0.28 13.76
N SER A 94 6.58 0.16 13.99
CA SER A 94 5.94 0.41 15.29
C SER A 94 6.11 1.86 15.79
N LYS A 95 6.25 2.81 14.87
CA LYS A 95 6.40 4.25 15.18
C LYS A 95 5.25 5.10 14.65
N GLY A 96 4.18 4.47 14.17
CA GLY A 96 3.01 5.17 13.66
C GLY A 96 3.18 5.72 12.24
N ILE A 97 4.28 5.40 11.55
CA ILE A 97 4.57 5.91 10.21
C ILE A 97 3.53 5.47 9.20
N ALA A 98 3.23 4.17 9.16
CA ALA A 98 2.25 3.63 8.21
C ALA A 98 0.85 4.20 8.48
N THR A 99 0.48 4.38 9.72
CA THR A 99 -0.82 4.97 10.11
C THR A 99 -0.94 6.39 9.58
N THR A 100 0.08 7.21 9.75
CA THR A 100 0.10 8.58 9.23
C THR A 100 0.12 8.61 7.71
N ALA A 101 0.96 7.78 7.09
CA ALA A 101 1.06 7.69 5.64
C ALA A 101 -0.27 7.29 5.00
N LEU A 102 -0.96 6.31 5.58
CA LEU A 102 -2.26 5.88 5.07
C LEU A 102 -3.31 6.99 5.17
N ASN A 103 -3.33 7.71 6.29
CA ASN A 103 -4.23 8.86 6.45
C ASN A 103 -4.01 9.90 5.35
N MET A 104 -2.75 10.25 5.08
CA MET A 104 -2.39 11.19 4.01
C MET A 104 -2.77 10.66 2.64
N PHE A 105 -2.52 9.39 2.39
CA PHE A 105 -2.77 8.75 1.11
C PHE A 105 -4.27 8.65 0.81
N LEU A 106 -5.10 8.36 1.80
CA LEU A 106 -6.56 8.33 1.63
C LEU A 106 -7.08 9.68 1.16
N ALA A 107 -6.58 10.78 1.72
CA ALA A 107 -6.95 12.12 1.26
C ALA A 107 -6.51 12.35 -0.18
N LEU A 108 -5.30 11.92 -0.51
CA LEU A 108 -4.71 12.10 -1.84
C LEU A 108 -5.48 11.36 -2.94
N ILE A 109 -5.84 10.11 -2.71
CA ILE A 109 -6.58 9.32 -3.72
C ILE A 109 -8.03 9.78 -3.85
N ARG A 110 -8.62 10.27 -2.77
CA ARG A 110 -9.97 10.89 -2.83
C ARG A 110 -9.96 12.11 -3.74
N GLU A 111 -8.98 12.98 -3.56
CA GLU A 111 -8.82 14.17 -4.38
C GLU A 111 -8.57 13.83 -5.86
N LYS A 112 -7.69 12.86 -6.10
CA LYS A 112 -7.25 12.51 -7.45
C LYS A 112 -8.29 11.69 -8.24
N TYR A 113 -8.98 10.76 -7.59
CA TYR A 113 -9.85 9.79 -8.27
C TYR A 113 -11.32 9.88 -7.84
N GLY A 114 -11.63 10.62 -6.81
CA GLY A 114 -13.00 10.73 -6.32
C GLY A 114 -13.57 9.43 -5.75
N VAL A 115 -12.73 8.51 -5.30
CA VAL A 115 -13.18 7.23 -4.76
C VAL A 115 -14.03 7.42 -3.51
N ASN A 116 -15.08 6.61 -3.38
CA ASN A 116 -16.00 6.64 -2.24
C ASN A 116 -15.67 5.57 -1.21
N THR A 117 -15.10 4.46 -1.66
CA THR A 117 -14.69 3.34 -0.80
C THR A 117 -13.30 2.87 -1.16
N VAL A 118 -12.57 2.41 -0.15
CA VAL A 118 -11.23 1.85 -0.29
C VAL A 118 -11.19 0.51 0.42
N GLY A 119 -10.76 -0.53 -0.28
CA GLY A 119 -10.59 -1.86 0.27
C GLY A 119 -9.13 -2.18 0.57
N ALA A 120 -8.92 -3.13 1.45
CA ALA A 120 -7.57 -3.64 1.74
C ALA A 120 -7.65 -5.11 2.12
N PHE A 121 -6.70 -5.90 1.62
CA PHE A 121 -6.48 -7.28 2.07
C PHE A 121 -5.27 -7.33 2.98
N THR A 122 -5.33 -8.15 4.01
CA THR A 122 -4.18 -8.43 4.85
C THR A 122 -4.30 -9.84 5.43
N PHE A 123 -3.16 -10.50 5.66
CA PHE A 123 -3.15 -11.77 6.36
C PHE A 123 -3.66 -11.58 7.79
N SER A 124 -4.47 -12.53 8.29
CA SER A 124 -5.05 -12.44 9.64
C SER A 124 -3.99 -12.35 10.73
N HIS A 125 -2.82 -12.92 10.51
CA HIS A 125 -1.69 -12.86 11.46
C HIS A 125 -0.87 -11.57 11.38
N ASN A 126 -1.13 -10.70 10.41
CA ASN A 126 -0.43 -9.43 10.29
C ASN A 126 -1.11 -8.35 11.15
N HIS A 127 -0.90 -8.44 12.46
CA HIS A 127 -1.53 -7.54 13.42
C HIS A 127 -1.12 -6.08 13.24
N ALA A 128 0.12 -5.82 12.82
CA ALA A 128 0.59 -4.46 12.57
C ALA A 128 -0.22 -3.80 11.47
N SER A 129 -0.45 -4.49 10.35
CA SER A 129 -1.26 -3.99 9.24
C SER A 129 -2.72 -3.79 9.64
N LEU A 130 -3.30 -4.74 10.37
CA LEU A 130 -4.66 -4.62 10.88
C LEU A 130 -4.83 -3.38 11.76
N ASN A 131 -3.88 -3.11 12.65
CA ASN A 131 -3.91 -1.93 13.51
C ASN A 131 -3.85 -0.63 12.70
N VAL A 132 -2.99 -0.57 11.69
CA VAL A 132 -2.88 0.60 10.81
C VAL A 132 -4.21 0.86 10.10
N LEU A 133 -4.81 -0.18 9.53
CA LEU A 133 -6.08 -0.08 8.82
C LEU A 133 -7.21 0.35 9.75
N GLN A 134 -7.34 -0.29 10.90
CA GLN A 134 -8.43 0.01 11.85
C GLN A 134 -8.30 1.42 12.45
N LYS A 135 -7.08 1.88 12.72
CA LYS A 135 -6.86 3.26 13.19
C LYS A 135 -7.25 4.31 12.15
N ASN A 136 -7.28 3.94 10.88
CA ASN A 136 -7.73 4.80 9.80
C ASN A 136 -9.20 4.64 9.45
N GLY A 137 -9.96 3.89 10.24
CA GLY A 137 -11.40 3.74 10.06
C GLY A 137 -11.82 2.59 9.18
N PHE A 138 -10.91 1.70 8.80
CA PHE A 138 -11.27 0.49 8.07
C PHE A 138 -11.96 -0.50 9.02
N SER A 139 -13.02 -1.15 8.52
CA SER A 139 -13.74 -2.18 9.24
C SER A 139 -13.53 -3.53 8.57
N ILE A 140 -13.44 -4.59 9.36
CA ILE A 140 -13.33 -5.95 8.83
C ILE A 140 -14.69 -6.33 8.24
N ILE A 141 -14.69 -6.68 6.95
CA ILE A 141 -15.89 -7.10 6.23
C ILE A 141 -15.98 -8.62 6.17
N GLU A 142 -14.85 -9.28 5.96
CA GLU A 142 -14.81 -10.72 5.74
C GLU A 142 -13.47 -11.30 6.18
N GLU A 143 -13.50 -12.51 6.72
CA GLU A 143 -12.33 -13.34 6.91
C GLU A 143 -12.47 -14.56 6.02
N PHE A 144 -11.43 -14.93 5.30
CA PHE A 144 -11.46 -16.05 4.35
C PHE A 144 -10.12 -16.79 4.36
N GLU A 145 -10.15 -18.00 3.88
CA GLU A 145 -8.95 -18.82 3.73
C GLU A 145 -8.60 -18.96 2.26
N GLU A 146 -7.35 -18.74 1.91
CA GLU A 146 -6.83 -18.90 0.57
C GLU A 146 -5.50 -19.65 0.66
N ASP A 147 -5.40 -20.80 0.00
CA ASP A 147 -4.21 -21.66 0.01
C ASP A 147 -3.74 -22.01 1.44
N GLY A 148 -4.68 -22.24 2.35
CA GLY A 148 -4.39 -22.58 3.74
C GLY A 148 -4.02 -21.40 4.64
N VAL A 149 -4.10 -20.17 4.13
CA VAL A 149 -3.75 -18.96 4.88
C VAL A 149 -5.00 -18.12 5.13
N LEU A 150 -5.24 -17.79 6.41
CA LEU A 150 -6.35 -16.89 6.77
C LEU A 150 -6.00 -15.45 6.42
N SER A 151 -6.94 -14.79 5.77
CA SER A 151 -6.83 -13.39 5.34
C SER A 151 -8.11 -12.64 5.68
N LYS A 152 -8.00 -11.32 5.78
CA LYS A 152 -9.13 -10.43 6.04
C LYS A 152 -9.26 -9.42 4.91
N TYR A 153 -10.52 -9.12 4.56
CA TYR A 153 -10.86 -8.00 3.71
C TYR A 153 -11.45 -6.91 4.58
N LEU A 154 -10.90 -5.71 4.48
CA LEU A 154 -11.37 -4.54 5.21
C LEU A 154 -11.80 -3.46 4.23
N GLN A 155 -12.69 -2.58 4.67
CA GLN A 155 -13.19 -1.50 3.84
C GLN A 155 -13.32 -0.21 4.64
N PHE A 156 -12.98 0.88 3.95
CA PHE A 156 -13.13 2.24 4.44
C PHE A 156 -14.09 2.99 3.50
N SER A 157 -14.98 3.79 4.07
CA SER A 157 -15.87 4.69 3.33
C SER A 157 -15.65 6.12 3.83
N TYR A 158 -15.45 7.02 2.88
CA TYR A 158 -15.25 8.43 3.21
C TYR A 158 -16.48 9.06 3.85
#